data_129748ae552d55111a21ff8c48cbb189
#
_entry.id   129748ae552d55111a21ff8c48cbb189
#
_cell.length_a   1.000
_cell.length_b   1.000
_cell.length_c   1.000
_cell.angle_alpha   90.00
_cell.angle_beta   90.00
_cell.angle_gamma   90.00
#
_symmetry.space_group_name_H-M   'P 1'
#
loop_
_entity.id
_entity.type
_entity.pdbx_description
1 polymer ?
#
loop_
_entity_poly.entity_id
_entity_poly.type
_entity_poly.pdbx_seq_one_letter_code
_entity_poly.pdbx_strand_id
1 'polypeptide(L)'
;MSKPSLNVRALAAQALAPTLTGKGSLNDALPAALAACWPEDRGLLQTLCFTATRHSLHYRAMLKPLLAKSPEPLIEALLFIGLAQLRELRVPDHAAIGETVEAARQLGRANLTGLLNAILRRYQREKDELEARAQSFKHAHPDWLVQQLRRDWGAMAPAILDANNTEAPLTLRVNRRRITREDYAQQLQAIGIVCEPCVYAPDGLRVAAVGDVRKLPGFEEGLFSVQDEAAQLAAVLLAAQPGQRVLDACAAPGGKTAHILEYSPECHVLAIDSDARRNERIHENLGRLQLQAEVLTADAGDTALWWDGQPFDRILLDAPCTATGVIRRHPDIKLLRRPSDVAQTVAAQQRLLTSLWPLLSPGGRLLYATCSILKAENEEQITHFLGHHADAHELPVAIEAGEVRSHGRQLLPQSGGHDGFYFALLEKRLT
;
A
#
# COMPACT_ATOMS: atom_id res chain seq x y z
N MET A 1 17.81 -28.35 9.74
CA MET A 1 17.24 -27.11 10.35
C MET A 1 16.43 -27.52 11.57
N SER A 2 16.68 -26.90 12.75
CA SER A 2 15.89 -27.16 13.96
C SER A 2 14.45 -26.69 13.74
N LYS A 3 13.47 -27.48 14.28
CA LYS A 3 12.05 -27.17 14.20
C LYS A 3 11.77 -25.79 14.80
N PRO A 4 10.98 -24.88 14.17
CA PRO A 4 10.62 -23.63 14.81
C PRO A 4 9.96 -23.92 16.15
N SER A 5 10.31 -23.13 17.15
CA SER A 5 9.79 -23.31 18.52
C SER A 5 8.30 -22.95 18.64
N LEU A 6 7.76 -22.18 17.70
CA LEU A 6 6.40 -21.65 17.70
C LEU A 6 5.64 -22.09 16.45
N ASN A 7 4.34 -22.38 16.61
CA ASN A 7 3.47 -22.60 15.47
C ASN A 7 3.15 -21.29 14.74
N VAL A 8 2.60 -21.39 13.51
CA VAL A 8 2.34 -20.23 12.65
C VAL A 8 1.36 -19.22 13.27
N ARG A 9 0.40 -19.67 14.11
CA ARG A 9 -0.55 -18.79 14.81
C ARG A 9 0.13 -18.01 15.93
N ALA A 10 1.08 -18.61 16.61
CA ALA A 10 1.88 -17.94 17.63
C ALA A 10 2.76 -16.83 17.01
N LEU A 11 3.44 -17.13 15.90
CA LEU A 11 4.22 -16.15 15.15
C LEU A 11 3.35 -15.01 14.62
N ALA A 12 2.16 -15.33 14.07
CA ALA A 12 1.21 -14.34 13.60
C ALA A 12 0.72 -13.43 14.74
N ALA A 13 0.43 -13.99 15.92
CA ALA A 13 -0.01 -13.21 17.07
C ALA A 13 1.07 -12.25 17.58
N GLN A 14 2.34 -12.68 17.61
CA GLN A 14 3.46 -11.82 17.96
C GLN A 14 3.64 -10.64 16.98
N ALA A 15 3.51 -10.91 15.67
CA ALA A 15 3.59 -9.88 14.64
C ALA A 15 2.41 -8.89 14.70
N LEU A 16 1.21 -9.39 15.02
CA LEU A 16 -0.02 -8.60 15.00
C LEU A 16 -0.21 -7.74 16.27
N ALA A 17 0.20 -8.22 17.44
CA ALA A 17 -0.09 -7.58 18.72
C ALA A 17 0.38 -6.11 18.81
N PRO A 18 1.58 -5.71 18.33
CA PRO A 18 1.99 -4.31 18.29
C PRO A 18 1.07 -3.43 17.44
N THR A 19 0.65 -3.93 16.28
CA THR A 19 -0.23 -3.23 15.35
C THR A 19 -1.61 -2.97 15.95
N LEU A 20 -2.17 -3.93 16.69
CA LEU A 20 -3.46 -3.77 17.38
C LEU A 20 -3.43 -2.68 18.47
N THR A 21 -2.26 -2.37 18.98
CA THR A 21 -2.07 -1.30 19.98
C THR A 21 -1.62 0.04 19.37
N GLY A 22 -1.46 0.11 18.06
CA GLY A 22 -0.98 1.31 17.36
C GLY A 22 0.51 1.61 17.58
N LYS A 23 1.31 0.61 17.97
CA LYS A 23 2.73 0.76 18.30
C LYS A 23 3.69 0.26 17.22
N GLY A 24 3.20 -0.18 16.08
CA GLY A 24 4.03 -0.66 14.97
C GLY A 24 3.20 -1.09 13.78
N SER A 25 3.82 -1.13 12.60
CA SER A 25 3.17 -1.59 11.38
C SER A 25 3.39 -3.09 11.17
N LEU A 26 2.50 -3.71 10.38
CA LEU A 26 2.73 -5.08 9.91
C LEU A 26 3.97 -5.19 9.03
N ASN A 27 4.29 -4.15 8.27
CA ASN A 27 5.47 -4.13 7.41
C ASN A 27 6.77 -4.24 8.22
N ASP A 28 6.81 -3.69 9.44
CA ASP A 28 7.97 -3.76 10.32
C ASP A 28 8.04 -5.10 11.08
N ALA A 29 6.88 -5.65 11.49
CA ALA A 29 6.84 -6.85 12.33
C ALA A 29 6.90 -8.16 11.52
N LEU A 30 6.31 -8.18 10.32
CA LEU A 30 6.15 -9.39 9.53
C LEU A 30 7.47 -10.02 9.03
N PRO A 31 8.50 -9.25 8.61
CA PRO A 31 9.77 -9.84 8.15
C PRO A 31 10.44 -10.75 9.19
N ALA A 32 10.47 -10.34 10.45
CA ALA A 32 11.04 -11.16 11.53
C ALA A 32 10.23 -12.45 11.77
N ALA A 33 8.90 -12.36 11.74
CA ALA A 33 8.02 -13.52 11.87
C ALA A 33 8.18 -14.50 10.69
N LEU A 34 8.30 -13.99 9.46
CA LEU A 34 8.55 -14.81 8.26
C LEU A 34 9.92 -15.49 8.28
N ALA A 35 10.95 -14.84 8.84
CA ALA A 35 12.27 -15.43 8.99
C ALA A 35 12.27 -16.60 10.00
N ALA A 36 11.42 -16.52 11.03
CA ALA A 36 11.25 -17.55 12.04
C ALA A 36 10.26 -18.67 11.63
N CYS A 37 9.56 -18.51 10.51
CA CYS A 37 8.54 -19.43 10.02
C CYS A 37 9.11 -20.46 9.03
N TRP A 38 8.54 -21.67 9.00
CA TRP A 38 8.85 -22.62 7.94
C TRP A 38 8.48 -22.04 6.56
N PRO A 39 9.27 -22.31 5.51
CA PRO A 39 8.99 -21.79 4.16
C PRO A 39 7.59 -22.11 3.66
N GLU A 40 7.09 -23.33 3.91
CA GLU A 40 5.75 -23.80 3.54
C GLU A 40 4.61 -23.07 4.27
N ASP A 41 4.85 -22.57 5.48
CA ASP A 41 3.86 -21.87 6.30
C ASP A 41 3.85 -20.34 6.12
N ARG A 42 4.81 -19.78 5.38
CA ARG A 42 4.93 -18.32 5.19
C ARG A 42 3.69 -17.70 4.56
N GLY A 43 3.09 -18.38 3.59
CA GLY A 43 1.83 -17.95 2.96
C GLY A 43 0.70 -17.88 3.97
N LEU A 44 0.55 -18.91 4.82
CA LEU A 44 -0.45 -18.93 5.87
C LEU A 44 -0.19 -17.84 6.92
N LEU A 45 1.06 -17.63 7.33
CA LEU A 45 1.44 -16.57 8.27
C LEU A 45 1.00 -15.19 7.75
N GLN A 46 1.32 -14.86 6.52
CA GLN A 46 0.91 -13.60 5.88
C GLN A 46 -0.60 -13.48 5.83
N THR A 47 -1.29 -14.50 5.34
CA THR A 47 -2.75 -14.52 5.23
C THR A 47 -3.41 -14.30 6.59
N LEU A 48 -2.95 -14.96 7.65
CA LEU A 48 -3.46 -14.76 9.02
C LEU A 48 -3.28 -13.32 9.48
N CYS A 49 -2.09 -12.75 9.32
CA CYS A 49 -1.80 -11.37 9.73
C CYS A 49 -2.64 -10.36 8.97
N PHE A 50 -2.68 -10.44 7.65
CA PHE A 50 -3.44 -9.48 6.82
C PHE A 50 -4.94 -9.59 7.03
N THR A 51 -5.50 -10.82 7.08
CA THR A 51 -6.93 -11.04 7.29
C THR A 51 -7.37 -10.58 8.68
N ALA A 52 -6.63 -10.95 9.74
CA ALA A 52 -6.92 -10.53 11.09
C ALA A 52 -6.88 -9.00 11.24
N THR A 53 -5.90 -8.32 10.61
CA THR A 53 -5.80 -6.86 10.62
C THR A 53 -6.96 -6.23 9.83
N ARG A 54 -7.25 -6.74 8.65
CA ARG A 54 -8.31 -6.24 7.75
C ARG A 54 -9.67 -6.20 8.43
N HIS A 55 -10.00 -7.18 9.24
CA HIS A 55 -11.29 -7.31 9.91
C HIS A 55 -11.25 -6.99 11.41
N SER A 56 -10.12 -6.54 11.94
CA SER A 56 -9.88 -6.35 13.38
C SER A 56 -10.96 -5.52 14.09
N LEU A 57 -11.41 -4.40 13.49
CA LEU A 57 -12.42 -3.54 14.09
C LEU A 57 -13.80 -4.22 14.13
N HIS A 58 -14.14 -5.01 13.12
CA HIS A 58 -15.35 -5.82 13.11
C HIS A 58 -15.27 -6.94 14.15
N TYR A 59 -14.14 -7.64 14.21
CA TYR A 59 -13.90 -8.69 15.22
C TYR A 59 -13.98 -8.15 16.64
N ARG A 60 -13.42 -6.96 16.88
CA ARG A 60 -13.50 -6.29 18.18
C ARG A 60 -14.95 -5.99 18.58
N ALA A 61 -15.78 -5.57 17.63
CA ALA A 61 -17.21 -5.32 17.87
C ALA A 61 -17.97 -6.64 18.19
N MET A 62 -17.69 -7.73 17.46
CA MET A 62 -18.29 -9.04 17.73
C MET A 62 -17.88 -9.62 19.07
N LEU A 63 -16.63 -9.45 19.47
CA LEU A 63 -16.10 -9.99 20.73
C LEU A 63 -16.49 -9.17 21.96
N LYS A 64 -16.84 -7.89 21.80
CA LYS A 64 -17.17 -6.97 22.91
C LYS A 64 -18.20 -7.56 23.89
N PRO A 65 -19.34 -8.15 23.46
CA PRO A 65 -20.31 -8.73 24.38
C PRO A 65 -19.86 -10.05 25.04
N LEU A 66 -18.77 -10.66 24.55
CA LEU A 66 -18.25 -11.93 25.08
C LEU A 66 -17.15 -11.73 26.13
N LEU A 67 -16.64 -10.51 26.25
CA LEU A 67 -15.48 -10.17 27.07
C LEU A 67 -15.90 -9.25 28.23
N ALA A 68 -15.62 -9.64 29.47
CA ALA A 68 -15.86 -8.78 30.64
C ALA A 68 -14.91 -7.57 30.69
N LYS A 69 -13.71 -7.71 30.09
CA LYS A 69 -12.70 -6.65 29.96
C LYS A 69 -11.89 -6.87 28.69
N SER A 70 -11.25 -5.83 28.19
CA SER A 70 -10.33 -5.94 27.06
C SER A 70 -9.19 -6.91 27.39
N PRO A 71 -8.93 -7.91 26.53
CA PRO A 71 -7.81 -8.83 26.72
C PRO A 71 -6.47 -8.13 26.52
N GLU A 72 -5.38 -8.74 26.98
CA GLU A 72 -4.04 -8.29 26.60
C GLU A 72 -3.84 -8.39 25.08
N PRO A 73 -2.97 -7.56 24.48
CA PRO A 73 -2.83 -7.47 23.01
C PRO A 73 -2.52 -8.81 22.34
N LEU A 74 -1.72 -9.65 22.97
CA LEU A 74 -1.37 -10.98 22.45
C LEU A 74 -2.58 -11.93 22.38
N ILE A 75 -3.44 -11.89 23.39
CA ILE A 75 -4.69 -12.69 23.43
C ILE A 75 -5.71 -12.11 22.46
N GLU A 76 -5.81 -10.79 22.33
CA GLU A 76 -6.65 -10.15 21.30
C GLU A 76 -6.22 -10.60 19.89
N ALA A 77 -4.90 -10.61 19.62
CA ALA A 77 -4.35 -11.09 18.36
C ALA A 77 -4.71 -12.56 18.09
N LEU A 78 -4.58 -13.45 19.08
CA LEU A 78 -4.98 -14.85 18.95
C LEU A 78 -6.49 -15.01 18.70
N LEU A 79 -7.33 -14.22 19.37
CA LEU A 79 -8.77 -14.23 19.10
C LEU A 79 -9.08 -13.81 17.67
N PHE A 80 -8.42 -12.76 17.16
CA PHE A 80 -8.61 -12.30 15.79
C PHE A 80 -8.10 -13.31 14.76
N ILE A 81 -6.98 -13.97 15.02
CA ILE A 81 -6.46 -15.06 14.20
C ILE A 81 -7.42 -16.25 14.19
N GLY A 82 -8.00 -16.60 15.36
CA GLY A 82 -9.01 -17.63 15.45
C GLY A 82 -10.27 -17.29 14.63
N LEU A 83 -10.78 -16.06 14.76
CA LEU A 83 -11.92 -15.59 13.98
C LEU A 83 -11.62 -15.53 12.48
N ALA A 84 -10.44 -15.06 12.07
CA ALA A 84 -10.03 -15.04 10.68
C ALA A 84 -10.08 -16.45 10.05
N GLN A 85 -9.61 -17.46 10.76
CA GLN A 85 -9.66 -18.86 10.31
C GLN A 85 -11.09 -19.39 10.20
N LEU A 86 -11.93 -19.12 11.20
CA LEU A 86 -13.31 -19.61 11.25
C LEU A 86 -14.25 -18.92 10.26
N ARG A 87 -13.98 -17.65 9.96
CA ARG A 87 -14.87 -16.77 9.20
C ARG A 87 -14.46 -16.60 7.75
N GLU A 88 -13.18 -16.32 7.51
CA GLU A 88 -12.68 -15.89 6.18
C GLU A 88 -11.90 -17.00 5.47
N LEU A 89 -11.09 -17.78 6.20
CA LEU A 89 -10.13 -18.70 5.58
C LEU A 89 -10.64 -20.14 5.43
N ARG A 90 -11.85 -20.43 5.88
CA ARG A 90 -12.49 -21.75 5.79
C ARG A 90 -11.62 -22.89 6.33
N VAL A 91 -10.81 -22.61 7.37
CA VAL A 91 -10.07 -23.65 8.09
C VAL A 91 -11.06 -24.50 8.88
N PRO A 92 -10.93 -25.83 8.90
CA PRO A 92 -11.81 -26.67 9.72
C PRO A 92 -11.84 -26.20 11.17
N ASP A 93 -13.04 -26.06 11.74
CA ASP A 93 -13.27 -25.40 13.04
C ASP A 93 -12.43 -25.98 14.17
N HIS A 94 -12.29 -27.33 14.21
CA HIS A 94 -11.50 -27.98 15.23
C HIS A 94 -10.00 -27.63 15.14
N ALA A 95 -9.47 -27.49 13.92
CA ALA A 95 -8.10 -27.11 13.68
C ALA A 95 -7.88 -25.63 14.00
N ALA A 96 -8.80 -24.75 13.54
CA ALA A 96 -8.75 -23.32 13.82
C ALA A 96 -8.70 -23.03 15.32
N ILE A 97 -9.59 -23.67 16.11
CA ILE A 97 -9.66 -23.48 17.56
C ILE A 97 -8.47 -24.15 18.25
N GLY A 98 -8.20 -25.44 17.93
CA GLY A 98 -7.14 -26.21 18.58
C GLY A 98 -5.76 -25.59 18.44
N GLU A 99 -5.38 -25.23 17.21
CA GLU A 99 -4.08 -24.63 16.92
C GLU A 99 -3.93 -23.22 17.50
N THR A 100 -5.02 -22.45 17.59
CA THR A 100 -5.00 -21.12 18.24
C THR A 100 -4.83 -21.25 19.75
N VAL A 101 -5.47 -22.23 20.38
CA VAL A 101 -5.30 -22.53 21.81
C VAL A 101 -3.89 -23.04 22.11
N GLU A 102 -3.32 -23.88 21.24
CA GLU A 102 -1.94 -24.36 21.36
C GLU A 102 -0.94 -23.21 21.23
N ALA A 103 -1.18 -22.27 20.32
CA ALA A 103 -0.36 -21.06 20.19
C ALA A 103 -0.29 -20.27 21.52
N ALA A 104 -1.40 -20.17 22.26
CA ALA A 104 -1.40 -19.52 23.57
C ALA A 104 -0.49 -20.22 24.58
N ARG A 105 -0.46 -21.57 24.59
CA ARG A 105 0.46 -22.33 25.45
C ARG A 105 1.91 -22.04 25.10
N GLN A 106 2.24 -22.08 23.82
CA GLN A 106 3.60 -21.80 23.31
C GLN A 106 4.07 -20.37 23.63
N LEU A 107 3.13 -19.42 23.71
CA LEU A 107 3.40 -18.03 24.08
C LEU A 107 3.40 -17.78 25.60
N GLY A 108 3.39 -18.82 26.42
CA GLY A 108 3.39 -18.72 27.88
C GLY A 108 2.06 -18.24 28.46
N ARG A 109 0.95 -18.43 27.76
CA ARG A 109 -0.40 -18.01 28.17
C ARG A 109 -1.31 -19.21 28.44
N ALA A 110 -0.75 -20.28 29.00
CA ALA A 110 -1.49 -21.53 29.28
C ALA A 110 -2.74 -21.30 30.16
N ASN A 111 -2.67 -20.33 31.09
CA ASN A 111 -3.81 -19.96 31.94
C ASN A 111 -4.99 -19.30 31.19
N LEU A 112 -4.80 -18.82 29.97
CA LEU A 112 -5.83 -18.17 29.14
C LEU A 112 -6.37 -19.07 28.02
N THR A 113 -5.88 -20.30 27.90
CA THR A 113 -6.33 -21.28 26.89
C THR A 113 -7.82 -21.61 27.03
N GLY A 114 -8.32 -21.73 28.27
CA GLY A 114 -9.75 -21.93 28.55
C GLY A 114 -10.62 -20.77 28.04
N LEU A 115 -10.17 -19.55 28.24
CA LEU A 115 -10.86 -18.34 27.75
C LEU A 115 -10.92 -18.32 26.21
N LEU A 116 -9.78 -18.53 25.54
CA LEU A 116 -9.70 -18.58 24.08
C LEU A 116 -10.63 -19.65 23.51
N ASN A 117 -10.56 -20.87 24.03
CA ASN A 117 -11.41 -21.97 23.59
C ASN A 117 -12.90 -21.65 23.80
N ALA A 118 -13.28 -21.11 24.95
CA ALA A 118 -14.66 -20.77 25.27
C ALA A 118 -15.22 -19.70 24.32
N ILE A 119 -14.45 -18.63 24.05
CA ILE A 119 -14.87 -17.53 23.17
C ILE A 119 -15.00 -18.01 21.72
N LEU A 120 -14.01 -18.72 21.17
CA LEU A 120 -14.05 -19.20 19.79
C LEU A 120 -15.16 -20.23 19.57
N ARG A 121 -15.40 -21.14 20.53
CA ARG A 121 -16.54 -22.05 20.48
C ARG A 121 -17.88 -21.34 20.64
N ARG A 122 -17.94 -20.28 21.44
CA ARG A 122 -19.15 -19.47 21.57
C ARG A 122 -19.44 -18.72 20.26
N TYR A 123 -18.43 -18.13 19.61
CA TYR A 123 -18.60 -17.56 18.28
C TYR A 123 -19.16 -18.60 17.28
N GLN A 124 -18.62 -19.83 17.27
CA GLN A 124 -19.09 -20.88 16.39
C GLN A 124 -20.59 -21.22 16.59
N ARG A 125 -21.07 -21.21 17.83
CA ARG A 125 -22.49 -21.51 18.15
C ARG A 125 -23.43 -20.34 17.94
N GLU A 126 -22.98 -19.12 18.19
CA GLU A 126 -23.77 -17.88 18.19
C GLU A 126 -23.42 -16.96 17.03
N LYS A 127 -22.84 -17.50 15.95
CA LYS A 127 -22.27 -16.75 14.82
C LYS A 127 -23.25 -15.71 14.29
N ASP A 128 -24.44 -16.11 13.91
CA ASP A 128 -25.42 -15.23 13.26
C ASP A 128 -25.86 -14.08 14.18
N GLU A 129 -26.01 -14.35 15.48
CA GLU A 129 -26.35 -13.30 16.46
C GLU A 129 -25.22 -12.29 16.64
N LEU A 130 -23.97 -12.77 16.76
CA LEU A 130 -22.79 -11.91 16.93
C LEU A 130 -22.53 -11.05 15.69
N GLU A 131 -22.67 -11.63 14.51
CA GLU A 131 -22.56 -10.91 13.21
C GLU A 131 -23.66 -9.83 13.11
N ALA A 132 -24.90 -10.15 13.46
CA ALA A 132 -26.01 -9.20 13.43
C ALA A 132 -25.78 -8.03 14.39
N ARG A 133 -25.28 -8.29 15.61
CA ARG A 133 -24.94 -7.26 16.59
C ARG A 133 -23.79 -6.35 16.13
N ALA A 134 -22.84 -6.87 15.38
CA ALA A 134 -21.68 -6.15 14.85
C ALA A 134 -21.92 -5.55 13.47
N GLN A 135 -23.15 -5.59 12.92
CA GLN A 135 -23.48 -5.17 11.57
C GLN A 135 -23.10 -3.71 11.26
N SER A 136 -23.18 -2.81 12.23
CA SER A 136 -22.77 -1.41 12.07
C SER A 136 -21.25 -1.25 11.87
N PHE A 137 -20.46 -2.26 12.24
CA PHE A 137 -19.01 -2.30 12.09
C PHE A 137 -18.54 -3.22 10.96
N LYS A 138 -19.46 -3.73 10.13
CA LYS A 138 -19.12 -4.67 9.03
C LYS A 138 -18.08 -4.14 8.06
N HIS A 139 -18.02 -2.82 7.88
CA HIS A 139 -17.02 -2.16 7.04
C HIS A 139 -15.59 -2.21 7.63
N ALA A 140 -15.44 -2.57 8.92
CA ALA A 140 -14.15 -2.71 9.60
C ALA A 140 -13.19 -1.51 9.43
N HIS A 141 -13.72 -0.29 9.47
CA HIS A 141 -12.95 0.97 9.41
C HIS A 141 -13.23 1.82 10.66
N PRO A 142 -12.29 2.68 11.09
CA PRO A 142 -12.53 3.60 12.19
C PRO A 142 -13.57 4.65 11.81
N ASP A 143 -14.38 5.08 12.78
CA ASP A 143 -15.52 5.98 12.55
C ASP A 143 -15.13 7.29 11.86
N TRP A 144 -13.97 7.87 12.23
CA TRP A 144 -13.49 9.11 11.63
C TRP A 144 -13.27 8.95 10.11
N LEU A 145 -12.71 7.82 9.67
CA LEU A 145 -12.45 7.57 8.26
C LEU A 145 -13.75 7.31 7.50
N VAL A 146 -14.68 6.57 8.10
CA VAL A 146 -16.02 6.36 7.50
C VAL A 146 -16.74 7.68 7.29
N GLN A 147 -16.71 8.56 8.30
CA GLN A 147 -17.33 9.89 8.23
C GLN A 147 -16.62 10.76 7.18
N GLN A 148 -15.29 10.73 7.13
CA GLN A 148 -14.51 11.47 6.14
C GLN A 148 -14.85 11.00 4.72
N LEU A 149 -14.83 9.68 4.46
CA LEU A 149 -15.18 9.13 3.14
C LEU A 149 -16.62 9.47 2.73
N ARG A 150 -17.57 9.49 3.66
CA ARG A 150 -18.94 9.92 3.38
C ARG A 150 -19.02 11.40 3.00
N ARG A 151 -18.24 12.27 3.64
CA ARG A 151 -18.16 13.70 3.29
C ARG A 151 -17.52 13.90 1.91
N ASP A 152 -16.42 13.20 1.63
CA ASP A 152 -15.66 13.38 0.40
C ASP A 152 -16.33 12.73 -0.81
N TRP A 153 -16.96 11.56 -0.60
CA TRP A 153 -17.39 10.69 -1.71
C TRP A 153 -18.89 10.37 -1.73
N GLY A 154 -19.65 10.80 -0.74
CA GLY A 154 -21.12 10.63 -0.70
C GLY A 154 -21.56 9.19 -0.96
N ALA A 155 -22.32 9.00 -2.06
CA ALA A 155 -22.86 7.70 -2.43
C ALA A 155 -21.79 6.64 -2.84
N MET A 156 -20.57 7.05 -3.16
CA MET A 156 -19.47 6.13 -3.50
C MET A 156 -18.77 5.56 -2.26
N ALA A 157 -18.93 6.17 -1.08
CA ALA A 157 -18.24 5.76 0.13
C ALA A 157 -18.44 4.27 0.50
N PRO A 158 -19.63 3.66 0.38
CA PRO A 158 -19.80 2.24 0.66
C PRO A 158 -18.94 1.34 -0.24
N ALA A 159 -18.88 1.61 -1.54
CA ALA A 159 -18.08 0.85 -2.48
C ALA A 159 -16.57 0.96 -2.18
N ILE A 160 -16.09 2.13 -1.75
CA ILE A 160 -14.72 2.34 -1.31
C ILE A 160 -14.40 1.49 -0.06
N LEU A 161 -15.29 1.51 0.94
CA LEU A 161 -15.13 0.73 2.17
C LEU A 161 -15.10 -0.78 1.90
N ASP A 162 -15.94 -1.24 0.98
CA ASP A 162 -15.98 -2.64 0.56
C ASP A 162 -14.69 -3.02 -0.20
N ALA A 163 -14.24 -2.20 -1.15
CA ALA A 163 -13.01 -2.42 -1.90
C ALA A 163 -11.76 -2.48 -1.00
N ASN A 164 -11.71 -1.64 0.04
CA ASN A 164 -10.63 -1.66 1.04
C ASN A 164 -10.56 -2.98 1.84
N ASN A 165 -11.65 -3.75 1.87
CA ASN A 165 -11.70 -5.05 2.56
C ASN A 165 -11.47 -6.25 1.64
N THR A 166 -11.28 -6.03 0.34
CA THR A 166 -10.91 -7.09 -0.60
C THR A 166 -9.40 -7.32 -0.61
N GLU A 167 -8.97 -8.46 -1.13
CA GLU A 167 -7.57 -8.67 -1.45
C GLU A 167 -7.18 -7.89 -2.71
N ALA A 168 -6.00 -7.29 -2.67
CA ALA A 168 -5.46 -6.60 -3.83
C ALA A 168 -4.96 -7.62 -4.86
N PRO A 169 -5.23 -7.42 -6.16
CA PRO A 169 -4.67 -8.29 -7.19
C PRO A 169 -3.14 -8.17 -7.21
N LEU A 170 -2.46 -9.26 -7.57
CA LEU A 170 -1.06 -9.22 -7.91
C LEU A 170 -0.94 -8.55 -9.29
N THR A 171 -0.29 -7.40 -9.32
CA THR A 171 -0.06 -6.65 -10.55
C THR A 171 1.42 -6.49 -10.78
N LEU A 172 1.86 -6.87 -11.96
CA LEU A 172 3.23 -6.73 -12.42
C LEU A 172 3.30 -5.55 -13.38
N ARG A 173 4.41 -4.83 -13.34
CA ARG A 173 4.86 -3.92 -14.38
C ARG A 173 5.95 -4.64 -15.17
N VAL A 174 5.69 -4.96 -16.41
CA VAL A 174 6.66 -5.59 -17.31
C VAL A 174 7.69 -4.54 -17.73
N ASN A 175 8.97 -4.90 -17.66
CA ASN A 175 10.07 -4.02 -18.07
C ASN A 175 10.14 -3.98 -19.60
N ARG A 176 9.50 -3.00 -20.20
CA ARG A 176 9.40 -2.78 -21.66
C ARG A 176 10.74 -2.67 -22.40
N ARG A 177 11.83 -2.43 -21.67
CA ARG A 177 13.17 -2.40 -22.23
C ARG A 177 13.75 -3.82 -22.46
N ARG A 178 13.13 -4.82 -21.87
CA ARG A 178 13.62 -6.21 -21.87
C ARG A 178 12.70 -7.16 -22.61
N ILE A 179 11.39 -6.98 -22.45
CA ILE A 179 10.38 -7.84 -23.03
C ILE A 179 9.07 -7.07 -23.20
N THR A 180 8.30 -7.41 -24.22
CA THR A 180 6.95 -6.85 -24.35
C THR A 180 6.00 -7.48 -23.32
N ARG A 181 4.95 -6.75 -22.94
CA ARG A 181 3.93 -7.27 -22.04
C ARG A 181 3.28 -8.54 -22.59
N GLU A 182 3.03 -8.57 -23.90
CA GLU A 182 2.40 -9.65 -24.63
C GLU A 182 3.28 -10.91 -24.61
N ASP A 183 4.58 -10.77 -24.87
CA ASP A 183 5.53 -11.90 -24.83
C ASP A 183 5.69 -12.46 -23.42
N TYR A 184 5.74 -11.58 -22.41
CA TYR A 184 5.83 -12.02 -21.02
C TYR A 184 4.54 -12.73 -20.57
N ALA A 185 3.37 -12.25 -21.00
CA ALA A 185 2.10 -12.92 -20.74
C ALA A 185 2.07 -14.34 -21.36
N GLN A 186 2.59 -14.51 -22.57
CA GLN A 186 2.71 -15.84 -23.21
C GLN A 186 3.65 -16.76 -22.41
N GLN A 187 4.78 -16.24 -21.92
CA GLN A 187 5.68 -17.03 -21.06
C GLN A 187 4.98 -17.51 -19.78
N LEU A 188 4.19 -16.67 -19.11
CA LEU A 188 3.43 -17.06 -17.93
C LEU A 188 2.35 -18.10 -18.25
N GLN A 189 1.63 -17.92 -19.35
CA GLN A 189 0.61 -18.86 -19.81
C GLN A 189 1.17 -20.23 -20.16
N ALA A 190 2.36 -20.27 -20.77
CA ALA A 190 3.05 -21.53 -21.11
C ALA A 190 3.38 -22.40 -19.88
N ILE A 191 3.50 -21.80 -18.69
CA ILE A 191 3.70 -22.50 -17.42
C ILE A 191 2.42 -22.60 -16.58
N GLY A 192 1.26 -22.34 -17.19
CA GLY A 192 -0.05 -22.50 -16.56
C GLY A 192 -0.46 -21.35 -15.64
N ILE A 193 0.21 -20.20 -15.68
CA ILE A 193 -0.16 -19.02 -14.89
C ILE A 193 -1.13 -18.15 -15.67
N VAL A 194 -2.32 -17.95 -15.11
CA VAL A 194 -3.34 -17.09 -15.70
C VAL A 194 -2.97 -15.62 -15.46
N CYS A 195 -2.99 -14.83 -16.52
CA CYS A 195 -2.75 -13.39 -16.45
C CYS A 195 -3.59 -12.64 -17.49
N GLU A 196 -3.84 -11.36 -17.21
CA GLU A 196 -4.59 -10.46 -18.09
C GLU A 196 -3.93 -9.07 -18.12
N PRO A 197 -3.93 -8.36 -19.26
CA PRO A 197 -3.43 -7.01 -19.35
C PRO A 197 -4.21 -6.06 -18.42
N CYS A 198 -3.50 -5.13 -17.81
CA CYS A 198 -4.13 -4.01 -17.12
C CYS A 198 -4.85 -3.10 -18.14
N VAL A 199 -5.93 -2.49 -17.71
CA VAL A 199 -6.77 -1.65 -18.60
C VAL A 199 -6.10 -0.31 -18.90
N TYR A 200 -5.46 0.29 -17.89
CA TYR A 200 -4.97 1.66 -17.96
C TYR A 200 -3.44 1.77 -18.00
N ALA A 201 -2.72 0.78 -17.46
CA ALA A 201 -1.26 0.76 -17.45
C ALA A 201 -0.74 -0.02 -18.66
N PRO A 202 0.00 0.61 -19.60
CA PRO A 202 0.43 -0.05 -20.84
C PRO A 202 1.37 -1.23 -20.61
N ASP A 203 2.18 -1.19 -19.55
CA ASP A 203 3.12 -2.24 -19.19
C ASP A 203 2.57 -3.15 -18.06
N GLY A 204 1.32 -2.93 -17.65
CA GLY A 204 0.68 -3.61 -16.55
C GLY A 204 0.11 -4.99 -16.91
N LEU A 205 0.35 -5.97 -16.04
CA LEU A 205 -0.18 -7.32 -16.18
C LEU A 205 -0.73 -7.78 -14.83
N ARG A 206 -2.02 -8.09 -14.74
CA ARG A 206 -2.63 -8.73 -13.57
C ARG A 206 -2.39 -10.23 -13.66
N VAL A 207 -1.93 -10.82 -12.57
CA VAL A 207 -1.54 -12.22 -12.52
C VAL A 207 -2.35 -12.91 -11.43
N ALA A 208 -2.83 -14.12 -11.70
CA ALA A 208 -3.46 -14.95 -10.69
C ALA A 208 -2.52 -15.16 -9.50
N ALA A 209 -3.08 -15.36 -8.31
CA ALA A 209 -2.31 -15.52 -7.09
C ALA A 209 -1.25 -16.61 -7.23
N VAL A 210 0.01 -16.23 -7.01
CA VAL A 210 1.16 -17.13 -6.96
C VAL A 210 1.75 -17.09 -5.56
N GLY A 211 2.38 -18.16 -5.11
CA GLY A 211 2.89 -18.23 -3.74
C GLY A 211 4.01 -17.23 -3.46
N ASP A 212 5.08 -17.28 -4.24
CA ASP A 212 6.23 -16.36 -4.14
C ASP A 212 6.53 -15.77 -5.51
N VAL A 213 6.30 -14.48 -5.65
CA VAL A 213 6.49 -13.74 -6.91
C VAL A 213 7.95 -13.81 -7.44
N ARG A 214 8.92 -14.01 -6.56
CA ARG A 214 10.34 -14.16 -6.93
C ARG A 214 10.63 -15.45 -7.69
N LYS A 215 9.70 -16.42 -7.64
CA LYS A 215 9.77 -17.66 -8.39
C LYS A 215 9.20 -17.56 -9.80
N LEU A 216 8.58 -16.44 -10.15
CA LEU A 216 8.15 -16.20 -11.52
C LEU A 216 9.36 -16.05 -12.44
N PRO A 217 9.29 -16.57 -13.67
CA PRO A 217 10.38 -16.45 -14.63
C PRO A 217 10.78 -14.99 -14.85
N GLY A 218 12.08 -14.72 -14.85
CA GLY A 218 12.60 -13.39 -15.16
C GLY A 218 12.59 -12.39 -14.00
N PHE A 219 12.31 -12.81 -12.76
CA PHE A 219 12.38 -11.88 -11.62
C PHE A 219 13.80 -11.38 -11.39
N GLU A 220 14.77 -12.29 -11.29
CA GLU A 220 16.18 -11.94 -11.07
C GLU A 220 16.80 -11.24 -12.30
N GLU A 221 16.31 -11.57 -13.49
CA GLU A 221 16.71 -10.92 -14.74
C GLU A 221 16.07 -9.55 -14.94
N GLY A 222 15.19 -9.12 -14.04
CA GLY A 222 14.56 -7.81 -14.08
C GLY A 222 13.53 -7.64 -15.21
N LEU A 223 12.87 -8.73 -15.63
CA LEU A 223 11.82 -8.66 -16.66
C LEU A 223 10.54 -7.97 -16.15
N PHE A 224 10.36 -7.88 -14.85
CA PHE A 224 9.21 -7.20 -14.26
C PHE A 224 9.48 -6.67 -12.84
N SER A 225 8.59 -5.83 -12.38
CA SER A 225 8.46 -5.37 -10.99
C SER A 225 7.03 -5.56 -10.49
N VAL A 226 6.85 -5.74 -9.19
CA VAL A 226 5.52 -5.71 -8.58
C VAL A 226 5.12 -4.25 -8.35
N GLN A 227 4.06 -3.81 -9.01
CA GLN A 227 3.55 -2.45 -8.84
C GLN A 227 2.06 -2.40 -9.20
N ASP A 228 1.26 -1.72 -8.37
CA ASP A 228 -0.17 -1.52 -8.66
C ASP A 228 -0.40 -0.76 -9.97
N GLU A 229 -1.50 -1.09 -10.65
CA GLU A 229 -1.86 -0.47 -11.93
C GLU A 229 -1.93 1.06 -11.85
N ALA A 230 -2.53 1.62 -10.79
CA ALA A 230 -2.62 3.06 -10.62
C ALA A 230 -1.22 3.68 -10.42
N ALA A 231 -0.35 3.06 -9.61
CA ALA A 231 0.99 3.57 -9.40
C ALA A 231 1.85 3.57 -10.67
N GLN A 232 1.58 2.68 -11.63
CA GLN A 232 2.27 2.63 -12.93
C GLN A 232 1.95 3.85 -13.80
N LEU A 233 0.82 4.53 -13.59
CA LEU A 233 0.45 5.68 -14.39
C LEU A 233 1.37 6.90 -14.17
N ALA A 234 2.08 6.95 -13.05
CA ALA A 234 2.93 8.08 -12.70
C ALA A 234 4.02 8.36 -13.75
N ALA A 235 4.78 7.36 -14.21
CA ALA A 235 5.82 7.55 -15.22
C ALA A 235 5.24 7.93 -16.60
N VAL A 236 4.10 7.34 -16.95
CA VAL A 236 3.37 7.65 -18.20
C VAL A 236 2.90 9.10 -18.20
N LEU A 237 2.30 9.57 -17.10
CA LEU A 237 1.80 10.94 -16.96
C LEU A 237 2.91 11.98 -16.87
N LEU A 238 4.04 11.65 -16.22
CA LEU A 238 5.21 12.53 -16.17
C LEU A 238 5.79 12.78 -17.55
N ALA A 239 5.70 11.78 -18.44
CA ALA A 239 6.08 11.83 -19.84
C ALA A 239 7.48 12.44 -20.05
N ALA A 240 8.46 12.02 -19.24
CA ALA A 240 9.84 12.42 -19.38
C ALA A 240 10.39 12.03 -20.75
N GLN A 241 11.29 12.85 -21.32
CA GLN A 241 11.88 12.62 -22.63
C GLN A 241 13.38 12.31 -22.49
N PRO A 242 14.00 11.62 -23.46
CA PRO A 242 15.44 11.38 -23.46
C PRO A 242 16.25 12.67 -23.26
N GLY A 243 17.29 12.59 -22.45
CA GLY A 243 18.16 13.72 -22.11
C GLY A 243 17.62 14.69 -21.07
N GLN A 244 16.36 14.54 -20.64
CA GLN A 244 15.79 15.40 -19.61
C GLN A 244 16.33 15.07 -18.22
N ARG A 245 16.42 16.12 -17.41
CA ARG A 245 16.75 16.03 -15.99
C ARG A 245 15.49 15.88 -15.17
N VAL A 246 15.38 14.77 -14.44
CA VAL A 246 14.17 14.38 -13.72
C VAL A 246 14.47 14.26 -12.23
N LEU A 247 13.63 14.85 -11.39
CA LEU A 247 13.62 14.64 -9.95
C LEU A 247 12.48 13.67 -9.58
N ASP A 248 12.79 12.60 -8.87
CA ASP A 248 11.81 11.75 -8.18
C ASP A 248 11.92 12.05 -6.68
N ALA A 249 11.02 12.88 -6.19
CA ALA A 249 10.96 13.28 -4.79
C ALA A 249 10.12 12.31 -3.96
N CYS A 250 10.63 11.92 -2.79
CA CYS A 250 10.06 10.86 -1.92
C CYS A 250 10.08 9.49 -2.61
N ALA A 251 11.20 9.14 -3.23
CA ALA A 251 11.34 8.09 -4.23
C ALA A 251 11.22 6.65 -3.72
N ALA A 252 11.54 6.40 -2.43
CA ALA A 252 11.61 5.04 -1.92
C ALA A 252 10.25 4.32 -1.91
N PRO A 253 10.23 3.06 -2.31
CA PRO A 253 11.35 2.11 -2.53
C PRO A 253 11.91 2.07 -3.96
N GLY A 254 11.73 3.09 -4.80
CA GLY A 254 12.32 3.21 -6.13
C GLY A 254 11.50 2.62 -7.27
N GLY A 255 10.27 2.21 -7.01
CA GLY A 255 9.41 1.63 -8.04
C GLY A 255 9.04 2.62 -9.16
N LYS A 256 8.79 3.90 -8.82
CA LYS A 256 8.52 4.96 -9.79
C LYS A 256 9.80 5.45 -10.46
N THR A 257 10.91 5.58 -9.73
CA THR A 257 12.25 5.86 -10.27
C THR A 257 12.62 4.88 -11.37
N ALA A 258 12.51 3.57 -11.08
CA ALA A 258 12.78 2.52 -12.07
C ALA A 258 11.84 2.63 -13.28
N HIS A 259 10.55 2.89 -13.06
CA HIS A 259 9.58 3.01 -14.15
C HIS A 259 9.87 4.22 -15.06
N ILE A 260 10.28 5.36 -14.50
CA ILE A 260 10.72 6.51 -15.30
C ILE A 260 11.87 6.11 -16.24
N LEU A 261 12.87 5.40 -15.72
CA LEU A 261 14.02 4.93 -16.51
C LEU A 261 13.68 3.82 -17.51
N GLU A 262 12.69 2.97 -17.20
CA GLU A 262 12.16 1.98 -18.15
C GLU A 262 11.38 2.63 -19.29
N TYR A 263 10.57 3.65 -18.96
CA TYR A 263 9.68 4.34 -19.88
C TYR A 263 10.42 5.35 -20.77
N SER A 264 11.38 6.07 -20.19
CA SER A 264 12.16 7.11 -20.84
C SER A 264 13.67 6.85 -20.63
N PRO A 265 14.27 5.95 -21.40
CA PRO A 265 15.72 5.71 -21.34
C PRO A 265 16.47 7.02 -21.65
N GLU A 266 17.70 7.13 -21.12
CA GLU A 266 18.57 8.31 -21.28
C GLU A 266 18.15 9.55 -20.47
N CYS A 267 17.14 9.47 -19.61
CA CYS A 267 16.88 10.50 -18.60
C CYS A 267 17.95 10.50 -17.51
N HIS A 268 18.29 11.68 -17.01
CA HIS A 268 19.12 11.86 -15.82
C HIS A 268 18.23 11.98 -14.59
N VAL A 269 18.08 10.88 -13.86
CA VAL A 269 17.15 10.82 -12.70
C VAL A 269 17.92 11.00 -11.41
N LEU A 270 17.51 11.99 -10.61
CA LEU A 270 17.86 12.14 -9.21
C LEU A 270 16.67 11.65 -8.36
N ALA A 271 16.89 10.61 -7.56
CA ALA A 271 15.92 10.05 -6.63
C ALA A 271 16.26 10.48 -5.20
N ILE A 272 15.33 11.11 -4.50
CA ILE A 272 15.54 11.57 -3.11
C ILE A 272 14.52 10.93 -2.18
N ASP A 273 15.00 10.37 -1.07
CA ASP A 273 14.16 10.01 0.07
C ASP A 273 14.89 10.32 1.39
N SER A 274 14.14 10.67 2.42
CA SER A 274 14.71 11.07 3.71
C SER A 274 15.17 9.91 4.59
N ASP A 275 14.76 8.67 4.31
CA ASP A 275 15.11 7.47 5.09
C ASP A 275 16.19 6.66 4.38
N ALA A 276 17.41 6.67 4.94
CA ALA A 276 18.56 5.93 4.40
C ALA A 276 18.29 4.42 4.24
N ARG A 277 17.52 3.80 5.15
CA ARG A 277 17.18 2.37 5.08
C ARG A 277 16.22 2.08 3.92
N ARG A 278 15.37 3.04 3.59
CA ARG A 278 14.47 2.94 2.44
C ARG A 278 15.25 3.12 1.14
N ASN A 279 16.31 3.95 1.13
CA ASN A 279 17.18 4.15 -0.03
C ASN A 279 17.96 2.89 -0.42
N GLU A 280 18.32 2.02 0.54
CA GLU A 280 18.91 0.71 0.25
C GLU A 280 18.01 -0.08 -0.72
N ARG A 281 16.69 -0.02 -0.55
CA ARG A 281 15.74 -0.70 -1.45
C ARG A 281 15.70 -0.08 -2.85
N ILE A 282 15.96 1.24 -2.99
CA ILE A 282 16.11 1.88 -4.31
C ILE A 282 17.31 1.24 -5.02
N HIS A 283 18.46 1.16 -4.35
CA HIS A 283 19.66 0.55 -4.92
C HIS A 283 19.47 -0.92 -5.28
N GLU A 284 18.84 -1.71 -4.42
CA GLU A 284 18.52 -3.12 -4.70
C GLU A 284 17.63 -3.25 -5.95
N ASN A 285 16.56 -2.46 -6.06
CA ASN A 285 15.66 -2.48 -7.20
C ASN A 285 16.35 -2.03 -8.50
N LEU A 286 17.10 -0.94 -8.46
CA LEU A 286 17.86 -0.46 -9.62
C LEU A 286 18.91 -1.47 -10.05
N GLY A 287 19.63 -2.09 -9.11
CA GLY A 287 20.62 -3.14 -9.38
C GLY A 287 20.01 -4.36 -10.07
N ARG A 288 18.90 -4.90 -9.55
CA ARG A 288 18.16 -6.02 -10.14
C ARG A 288 17.65 -5.71 -11.55
N LEU A 289 17.15 -4.50 -11.76
CA LEU A 289 16.62 -4.04 -13.06
C LEU A 289 17.72 -3.58 -14.02
N GLN A 290 18.98 -3.50 -13.56
CA GLN A 290 20.14 -2.97 -14.31
C GLN A 290 19.89 -1.54 -14.82
N LEU A 291 19.34 -0.71 -13.93
CA LEU A 291 19.08 0.71 -14.17
C LEU A 291 20.02 1.56 -13.31
N GLN A 292 20.26 2.81 -13.75
CA GLN A 292 21.11 3.74 -13.03
C GLN A 292 20.36 5.04 -12.77
N ALA A 293 20.38 5.49 -11.51
CA ALA A 293 19.95 6.81 -11.07
C ALA A 293 20.90 7.32 -9.99
N GLU A 294 20.99 8.61 -9.83
CA GLU A 294 21.57 9.19 -8.63
C GLU A 294 20.57 9.04 -7.47
N VAL A 295 21.03 8.52 -6.32
CA VAL A 295 20.18 8.32 -5.16
C VAL A 295 20.75 9.11 -3.99
N LEU A 296 19.95 10.00 -3.41
CA LEU A 296 20.36 10.87 -2.33
C LEU A 296 19.48 10.69 -1.09
N THR A 297 20.09 10.58 0.06
CA THR A 297 19.37 10.61 1.35
C THR A 297 19.28 12.06 1.83
N ALA A 298 18.11 12.66 1.66
CA ALA A 298 17.85 14.04 2.07
C ALA A 298 16.35 14.31 2.22
N ASP A 299 15.97 15.31 2.99
CA ASP A 299 14.63 15.86 2.91
C ASP A 299 14.49 16.65 1.61
N ALA A 300 13.61 16.22 0.71
CA ALA A 300 13.40 16.85 -0.58
C ALA A 300 12.98 18.33 -0.46
N GLY A 301 12.38 18.72 0.67
CA GLY A 301 12.00 20.11 0.94
C GLY A 301 13.14 21.01 1.40
N ASP A 302 14.27 20.46 1.82
CA ASP A 302 15.45 21.23 2.24
C ASP A 302 16.42 21.45 1.07
N THR A 303 15.92 22.07 0.01
CA THR A 303 16.58 22.19 -1.30
C THR A 303 17.97 22.84 -1.25
N ALA A 304 18.22 23.73 -0.29
CA ALA A 304 19.52 24.36 -0.09
C ALA A 304 20.65 23.36 0.28
N LEU A 305 20.31 22.16 0.76
CA LEU A 305 21.29 21.16 1.18
C LEU A 305 21.72 20.21 0.06
N TRP A 306 20.93 20.10 -1.01
CA TRP A 306 21.16 19.06 -2.02
C TRP A 306 21.06 19.55 -3.47
N TRP A 307 20.40 20.68 -3.74
CA TRP A 307 20.25 21.15 -5.11
C TRP A 307 21.52 21.83 -5.62
N ASP A 308 21.95 21.44 -6.81
CA ASP A 308 23.16 21.94 -7.46
C ASP A 308 22.98 23.27 -8.26
N GLY A 309 21.78 23.83 -8.20
CA GLY A 309 21.44 25.08 -8.92
C GLY A 309 20.97 24.87 -10.38
N GLN A 310 20.99 23.62 -10.88
CA GLN A 310 20.49 23.35 -12.23
C GLN A 310 19.02 22.92 -12.18
N PRO A 311 18.14 23.57 -12.99
CA PRO A 311 16.71 23.24 -12.95
C PRO A 311 16.41 21.84 -13.49
N PHE A 312 15.26 21.30 -13.07
CA PHE A 312 14.71 20.04 -13.57
C PHE A 312 13.67 20.28 -14.67
N ASP A 313 13.66 19.44 -15.69
CA ASP A 313 12.64 19.46 -16.74
C ASP A 313 11.34 18.80 -16.26
N ARG A 314 11.49 17.80 -15.40
CA ARG A 314 10.38 17.04 -14.82
C ARG A 314 10.61 16.81 -13.33
N ILE A 315 9.54 16.95 -12.54
CA ILE A 315 9.53 16.60 -11.13
C ILE A 315 8.37 15.67 -10.89
N LEU A 316 8.64 14.50 -10.37
CA LEU A 316 7.64 13.63 -9.74
C LEU A 316 7.66 13.89 -8.24
N LEU A 317 6.57 14.37 -7.70
CA LEU A 317 6.35 14.44 -6.26
C LEU A 317 5.34 13.35 -5.85
N ASP A 318 5.85 12.17 -5.52
CA ASP A 318 5.06 11.09 -4.88
C ASP A 318 4.92 11.41 -3.40
N ALA A 319 3.99 12.32 -3.10
CA ALA A 319 3.96 13.02 -1.82
C ALA A 319 3.65 12.09 -0.64
N PRO A 320 4.30 12.30 0.53
CA PRO A 320 3.92 11.60 1.74
C PRO A 320 2.46 11.90 2.07
N CYS A 321 1.67 10.86 2.35
CA CYS A 321 0.24 10.98 2.55
C CYS A 321 -0.28 9.96 3.57
N THR A 322 -1.56 10.01 3.89
CA THR A 322 -2.19 9.03 4.80
C THR A 322 -2.27 7.62 4.22
N ALA A 323 -2.04 7.45 2.93
CA ALA A 323 -2.10 6.18 2.20
C ALA A 323 -3.46 5.48 2.25
N THR A 324 -4.55 6.24 2.37
CA THR A 324 -5.92 5.73 2.50
C THR A 324 -6.44 5.02 1.25
N GLY A 325 -5.80 5.19 0.11
CA GLY A 325 -6.12 4.51 -1.15
C GLY A 325 -5.56 3.09 -1.26
N VAL A 326 -4.60 2.71 -0.41
CA VAL A 326 -3.93 1.40 -0.44
C VAL A 326 -4.22 0.53 0.79
N ILE A 327 -5.29 0.84 1.52
CA ILE A 327 -5.70 0.11 2.74
C ILE A 327 -5.82 -1.39 2.50
N ARG A 328 -6.29 -1.83 1.34
CA ARG A 328 -6.42 -3.27 1.05
C ARG A 328 -5.08 -4.01 1.03
N ARG A 329 -3.96 -3.29 0.72
CA ARG A 329 -2.59 -3.82 0.79
C ARG A 329 -1.96 -3.65 2.16
N HIS A 330 -2.34 -2.57 2.86
CA HIS A 330 -1.82 -2.19 4.17
C HIS A 330 -2.99 -1.96 5.14
N PRO A 331 -3.68 -3.04 5.57
CA PRO A 331 -4.89 -2.91 6.38
C PRO A 331 -4.64 -2.33 7.78
N ASP A 332 -3.40 -2.31 8.23
CA ASP A 332 -2.94 -1.65 9.46
C ASP A 332 -3.09 -0.12 9.43
N ILE A 333 -3.18 0.50 8.25
CA ILE A 333 -3.54 1.92 8.09
C ILE A 333 -4.82 2.27 8.86
N LYS A 334 -5.82 1.38 8.87
CA LYS A 334 -7.07 1.58 9.63
C LYS A 334 -6.87 1.74 11.13
N LEU A 335 -5.81 1.13 11.67
CA LEU A 335 -5.48 1.11 13.10
C LEU A 335 -4.47 2.19 13.48
N LEU A 336 -3.58 2.54 12.56
CA LEU A 336 -2.47 3.43 12.80
C LEU A 336 -2.81 4.89 12.52
N ARG A 337 -3.61 5.17 11.47
CA ARG A 337 -3.94 6.54 11.08
C ARG A 337 -5.00 7.18 11.98
N ARG A 338 -4.82 8.47 12.24
CA ARG A 338 -5.68 9.33 13.05
C ARG A 338 -6.06 10.59 12.28
N PRO A 339 -7.14 11.31 12.65
CA PRO A 339 -7.49 12.57 12.01
C PRO A 339 -6.37 13.61 12.01
N SER A 340 -5.55 13.64 13.07
CA SER A 340 -4.39 14.56 13.18
C SER A 340 -3.33 14.33 12.11
N ASP A 341 -3.20 13.09 11.61
CA ASP A 341 -2.18 12.77 10.61
C ASP A 341 -2.52 13.42 9.27
N VAL A 342 -3.81 13.60 8.96
CA VAL A 342 -4.25 14.31 7.74
C VAL A 342 -3.71 15.73 7.71
N ALA A 343 -3.83 16.48 8.81
CA ALA A 343 -3.31 17.85 8.87
C ALA A 343 -1.77 17.90 8.76
N GLN A 344 -1.08 16.91 9.33
CA GLN A 344 0.39 16.83 9.25
C GLN A 344 0.85 16.52 7.83
N THR A 345 0.21 15.56 7.14
CA THR A 345 0.57 15.22 5.76
C THR A 345 0.23 16.37 4.81
N VAL A 346 -0.90 17.04 5.00
CA VAL A 346 -1.29 18.25 4.24
C VAL A 346 -0.22 19.33 4.37
N ALA A 347 0.27 19.64 5.57
CA ALA A 347 1.33 20.63 5.78
C ALA A 347 2.66 20.21 5.11
N ALA A 348 3.02 18.93 5.19
CA ALA A 348 4.22 18.41 4.54
C ALA A 348 4.12 18.48 3.01
N GLN A 349 2.97 18.18 2.44
CA GLN A 349 2.70 18.27 1.00
C GLN A 349 2.79 19.73 0.51
N GLN A 350 2.21 20.69 1.23
CA GLN A 350 2.31 22.12 0.91
C GLN A 350 3.76 22.59 0.91
N ARG A 351 4.52 22.22 1.95
CA ARG A 351 5.94 22.54 2.04
C ARG A 351 6.72 21.98 0.84
N LEU A 352 6.52 20.71 0.52
CA LEU A 352 7.22 20.07 -0.61
C LEU A 352 6.87 20.71 -1.95
N LEU A 353 5.59 20.93 -2.23
CA LEU A 353 5.17 21.63 -3.47
C LEU A 353 5.83 22.99 -3.59
N THR A 354 5.80 23.81 -2.52
CA THR A 354 6.39 25.15 -2.49
C THR A 354 7.90 25.12 -2.64
N SER A 355 8.60 24.17 -1.98
CA SER A 355 10.06 24.09 -2.03
C SER A 355 10.58 23.55 -3.37
N LEU A 356 9.83 22.64 -4.02
CA LEU A 356 10.27 22.02 -5.28
C LEU A 356 9.91 22.83 -6.52
N TRP A 357 8.84 23.63 -6.46
CA TRP A 357 8.40 24.43 -7.62
C TRP A 357 9.45 25.37 -8.21
N PRO A 358 10.26 26.11 -7.40
CA PRO A 358 11.33 26.96 -7.94
C PRO A 358 12.39 26.19 -8.72
N LEU A 359 12.60 24.90 -8.43
CA LEU A 359 13.61 24.07 -9.07
C LEU A 359 13.21 23.61 -10.48
N LEU A 360 11.96 23.82 -10.88
CA LEU A 360 11.42 23.42 -12.17
C LEU A 360 11.79 24.49 -13.24
N SER A 361 12.25 24.02 -14.40
CA SER A 361 12.52 24.89 -15.57
C SER A 361 11.24 25.58 -16.04
N PRO A 362 11.31 26.79 -16.65
CA PRO A 362 10.19 27.30 -17.44
C PRO A 362 9.78 26.28 -18.53
N GLY A 363 8.48 25.99 -18.66
CA GLY A 363 7.95 24.91 -19.51
C GLY A 363 8.15 23.52 -18.96
N GLY A 364 8.79 23.38 -17.80
CA GLY A 364 8.92 22.10 -17.09
C GLY A 364 7.60 21.66 -16.45
N ARG A 365 7.51 20.37 -16.10
CA ARG A 365 6.29 19.78 -15.53
C ARG A 365 6.53 19.11 -14.20
N LEU A 366 5.63 19.35 -13.26
CA LEU A 366 5.56 18.67 -11.98
C LEU A 366 4.32 17.76 -11.95
N LEU A 367 4.52 16.47 -11.75
CA LEU A 367 3.44 15.55 -11.46
C LEU A 367 3.34 15.37 -9.94
N TYR A 368 2.24 15.86 -9.38
CA TYR A 368 1.86 15.58 -8.00
C TYR A 368 1.08 14.29 -7.95
N ALA A 369 1.49 13.36 -7.08
CA ALA A 369 0.85 12.09 -6.89
C ALA A 369 0.70 11.74 -5.41
N THR A 370 -0.40 11.10 -5.02
CA THR A 370 -0.60 10.51 -3.71
C THR A 370 -1.33 9.17 -3.83
N CYS A 371 -1.06 8.25 -2.91
CA CYS A 371 -1.91 7.06 -2.71
C CYS A 371 -3.01 7.31 -1.66
N SER A 372 -3.48 8.54 -1.54
CA SER A 372 -4.61 8.94 -0.70
C SER A 372 -5.89 9.09 -1.52
N ILE A 373 -7.03 8.90 -0.85
CA ILE A 373 -8.37 9.19 -1.39
C ILE A 373 -9.07 10.31 -0.62
N LEU A 374 -8.33 11.05 0.21
CA LEU A 374 -8.86 12.20 0.94
C LEU A 374 -8.66 13.48 0.13
N LYS A 375 -9.73 14.25 -0.07
CA LYS A 375 -9.71 15.48 -0.86
C LYS A 375 -8.72 16.51 -0.33
N ALA A 376 -8.57 16.57 1.00
CA ALA A 376 -7.64 17.48 1.67
C ALA A 376 -6.17 17.27 1.25
N GLU A 377 -5.78 16.05 0.92
CA GLU A 377 -4.44 15.68 0.46
C GLU A 377 -4.29 15.77 -1.07
N ASN A 378 -5.37 15.99 -1.80
CA ASN A 378 -5.46 15.86 -3.25
C ASN A 378 -5.91 17.18 -3.92
N GLU A 379 -7.16 17.26 -4.39
CA GLU A 379 -7.65 18.42 -5.13
C GLU A 379 -7.57 19.74 -4.33
N GLU A 380 -7.76 19.70 -3.00
CA GLU A 380 -7.67 20.89 -2.16
C GLU A 380 -6.22 21.40 -2.04
N GLN A 381 -5.23 20.49 -2.07
CA GLN A 381 -3.81 20.88 -2.13
C GLN A 381 -3.48 21.63 -3.43
N ILE A 382 -3.96 21.13 -4.55
CA ILE A 382 -3.69 21.75 -5.86
C ILE A 382 -4.44 23.08 -5.98
N THR A 383 -5.68 23.15 -5.46
CA THR A 383 -6.42 24.43 -5.38
C THR A 383 -5.61 25.48 -4.60
N HIS A 384 -5.10 25.09 -3.42
CA HIS A 384 -4.28 25.99 -2.60
C HIS A 384 -2.99 26.40 -3.32
N PHE A 385 -2.29 25.44 -3.92
CA PHE A 385 -1.04 25.71 -4.63
C PHE A 385 -1.22 26.67 -5.81
N LEU A 386 -2.18 26.42 -6.68
CA LEU A 386 -2.47 27.28 -7.85
C LEU A 386 -2.91 28.69 -7.44
N GLY A 387 -3.58 28.83 -6.30
CA GLY A 387 -3.97 30.14 -5.74
C GLY A 387 -2.77 31.01 -5.30
N HIS A 388 -1.58 30.41 -5.06
CA HIS A 388 -0.39 31.09 -4.59
C HIS A 388 0.76 31.16 -5.61
N HIS A 389 0.65 30.46 -6.76
CA HIS A 389 1.69 30.37 -7.79
C HIS A 389 1.11 30.76 -9.15
N ALA A 390 1.14 32.05 -9.47
CA ALA A 390 0.57 32.58 -10.71
C ALA A 390 1.32 32.08 -11.98
N ASP A 391 2.55 31.61 -11.83
CA ASP A 391 3.37 30.98 -12.86
C ASP A 391 3.06 29.49 -13.08
N ALA A 392 2.17 28.91 -12.26
CA ALA A 392 1.71 27.53 -12.43
C ALA A 392 0.39 27.48 -13.21
N HIS A 393 0.25 26.50 -14.07
CA HIS A 393 -1.05 26.13 -14.63
C HIS A 393 -1.20 24.60 -14.69
N GLU A 394 -2.43 24.14 -14.57
CA GLU A 394 -2.73 22.73 -14.60
C GLU A 394 -2.88 22.23 -16.03
N LEU A 395 -2.29 21.10 -16.33
CA LEU A 395 -2.52 20.35 -17.56
C LEU A 395 -3.51 19.21 -17.33
N PRO A 396 -4.32 18.84 -18.35
CA PRO A 396 -5.21 17.68 -18.23
C PRO A 396 -4.44 16.39 -17.92
N VAL A 397 -4.92 15.63 -16.95
CA VAL A 397 -4.43 14.28 -16.68
C VAL A 397 -5.09 13.33 -17.71
N ALA A 398 -4.35 13.01 -18.77
CA ALA A 398 -4.85 12.27 -19.95
C ALA A 398 -4.88 10.76 -19.71
N ILE A 399 -5.74 10.31 -18.80
CA ILE A 399 -6.07 8.90 -18.58
C ILE A 399 -7.59 8.73 -18.54
N GLU A 400 -8.09 7.56 -18.93
CA GLU A 400 -9.53 7.26 -18.88
C GLU A 400 -9.98 6.80 -17.49
N ALA A 401 -9.03 6.36 -16.64
CA ALA A 401 -9.30 5.87 -15.28
C ALA A 401 -9.74 6.98 -14.34
N GLY A 402 -10.63 6.65 -13.40
CA GLY A 402 -10.96 7.49 -12.24
C GLY A 402 -11.85 8.69 -12.54
N GLU A 403 -12.08 9.49 -11.49
CA GLU A 403 -12.98 10.62 -11.49
C GLU A 403 -12.21 11.92 -11.79
N VAL A 404 -12.70 12.74 -12.73
CA VAL A 404 -12.20 14.10 -12.94
C VAL A 404 -12.60 14.94 -11.74
N ARG A 405 -11.62 15.66 -11.18
CA ARG A 405 -11.85 16.54 -10.01
C ARG A 405 -11.79 18.00 -10.41
N SER A 406 -12.04 18.91 -9.44
CA SER A 406 -11.83 20.34 -9.66
C SER A 406 -10.39 20.63 -10.14
N HIS A 407 -9.44 19.87 -9.61
CA HIS A 407 -8.06 19.78 -10.06
C HIS A 407 -7.64 18.31 -10.06
N GLY A 408 -6.89 17.90 -11.08
CA GLY A 408 -6.38 16.55 -11.22
C GLY A 408 -7.45 15.48 -11.43
N ARG A 409 -7.05 14.25 -11.13
CA ARG A 409 -7.88 13.06 -11.31
C ARG A 409 -7.69 12.09 -10.14
N GLN A 410 -8.80 11.58 -9.61
CA GLN A 410 -8.81 10.62 -8.51
C GLN A 410 -9.20 9.23 -9.00
N LEU A 411 -8.33 8.26 -8.78
CA LEU A 411 -8.66 6.85 -8.87
C LEU A 411 -9.12 6.37 -7.49
N LEU A 412 -10.29 5.74 -7.42
CA LEU A 412 -10.79 5.12 -6.19
C LEU A 412 -10.46 3.64 -6.18
N PRO A 413 -10.20 3.01 -5.03
CA PRO A 413 -9.89 1.59 -4.97
C PRO A 413 -11.07 0.77 -5.53
N GLN A 414 -10.76 -0.19 -6.42
CA GLN A 414 -11.73 -1.04 -7.07
C GLN A 414 -11.51 -2.51 -6.71
N SER A 415 -12.56 -3.22 -6.35
CA SER A 415 -12.49 -4.66 -6.14
C SER A 415 -12.00 -5.36 -7.42
N GLY A 416 -10.92 -6.13 -7.32
CA GLY A 416 -10.28 -6.78 -8.48
C GLY A 416 -9.55 -5.85 -9.45
N GLY A 417 -9.60 -4.53 -9.25
CA GLY A 417 -8.93 -3.51 -10.07
C GLY A 417 -7.76 -2.83 -9.34
N HIS A 418 -7.50 -1.58 -9.72
CA HIS A 418 -6.43 -0.74 -9.19
C HIS A 418 -6.68 -0.23 -7.76
N ASP A 419 -5.64 0.24 -7.09
CA ASP A 419 -5.69 0.94 -5.81
C ASP A 419 -6.21 2.39 -5.98
N GLY A 420 -6.44 3.07 -4.85
CA GLY A 420 -6.75 4.49 -4.84
C GLY A 420 -5.47 5.32 -5.06
N PHE A 421 -5.53 6.23 -6.04
CA PHE A 421 -4.44 7.14 -6.37
C PHE A 421 -4.98 8.47 -6.86
N TYR A 422 -4.21 9.54 -6.64
CA TYR A 422 -4.52 10.85 -7.19
C TYR A 422 -3.35 11.36 -8.01
N PHE A 423 -3.66 12.09 -9.09
CA PHE A 423 -2.68 12.73 -9.97
C PHE A 423 -3.13 14.13 -10.34
N ALA A 424 -2.20 15.08 -10.28
CA ALA A 424 -2.33 16.41 -10.87
C ALA A 424 -1.04 16.77 -11.61
N LEU A 425 -1.16 17.23 -12.85
CA LEU A 425 -0.03 17.60 -13.69
C LEU A 425 0.02 19.13 -13.81
N LEU A 426 1.10 19.71 -13.34
CA LEU A 426 1.33 21.16 -13.34
C LEU A 426 2.46 21.51 -14.29
N GLU A 427 2.32 22.58 -15.05
CA GLU A 427 3.38 23.12 -15.92
C GLU A 427 3.74 24.54 -15.51
N LYS A 428 5.03 24.84 -15.46
CA LYS A 428 5.54 26.17 -15.17
C LYS A 428 5.52 27.01 -16.43
N ARG A 429 4.86 28.16 -16.37
CA ARG A 429 4.76 29.05 -17.53
C ARG A 429 6.14 29.50 -18.04
N LEU A 430 6.24 29.68 -19.35
CA LEU A 430 7.37 30.34 -19.95
C LEU A 430 7.29 31.82 -19.57
N THR A 431 8.25 32.32 -18.81
CA THR A 431 8.39 33.75 -18.47
C THR A 431 9.31 34.43 -19.43
#